data_b70ea28d56b9c9891eb29a32f60ca690
#
_entry.id   b70ea28d56b9c9891eb29a32f60ca690
#
_cell.length_a   1.000
_cell.length_b   1.000
_cell.length_c   1.000
_cell.angle_alpha   90.00
_cell.angle_beta   90.00
_cell.angle_gamma   90.00
#
_symmetry.space_group_name_H-M   'P 1'
#
loop_
_entity.id
_entity.type
_entity.pdbx_description
1 polymer ?
#
loop_
_entity_poly.entity_id
_entity_poly.type
_entity_poly.pdbx_seq_one_letter_code
_entity_poly.pdbx_strand_id
1 'polypeptide(L)'
;MTVREASLDDREQLRRFLADYLLEFDGRTEPYPYFDAYWHEPERLPFLVEADGDVVGFCLIRVRDGGWDVAEFSITPDRRRTGVGRAAVEAVADRARSAGATHLQAKVHPDNLQALPFWLAVGSCEQDGAGVVVTRRDL
;
A
#
# COMPACT_ATOMS: atom_id res chain seq x y z
N MET A 1 3.50 5.56 15.45
CA MET A 1 2.99 5.36 14.07
C MET A 1 1.60 4.73 14.15
N THR A 2 0.68 5.23 13.37
CA THR A 2 -0.67 4.67 13.26
C THR A 2 -1.08 4.57 11.79
N VAL A 3 -1.97 3.60 11.50
CA VAL A 3 -2.62 3.49 10.19
C VAL A 3 -4.11 3.68 10.42
N ARG A 4 -4.72 4.58 9.66
CA ARG A 4 -6.16 4.82 9.74
C ARG A 4 -6.78 4.85 8.35
N GLU A 5 -8.06 4.50 8.28
CA GLU A 5 -8.79 4.62 7.03
C GLU A 5 -9.03 6.10 6.70
N ALA A 6 -8.77 6.46 5.44
CA ALA A 6 -8.96 7.84 4.98
C ALA A 6 -10.44 8.15 4.85
N SER A 7 -10.83 9.34 5.34
CA SER A 7 -12.17 9.90 5.13
C SER A 7 -12.22 10.75 3.87
N LEU A 8 -13.42 11.23 3.50
CA LEU A 8 -13.56 12.15 2.38
C LEU A 8 -12.77 13.45 2.58
N ASP A 9 -12.57 13.87 3.82
CA ASP A 9 -11.75 15.04 4.14
C ASP A 9 -10.28 14.84 3.79
N ASP A 10 -9.82 13.60 3.73
CA ASP A 10 -8.44 13.25 3.39
C ASP A 10 -8.21 13.09 1.89
N ARG A 11 -9.26 13.16 1.09
CA ARG A 11 -9.21 12.80 -0.33
C ARG A 11 -8.16 13.59 -1.10
N GLU A 12 -8.11 14.91 -0.89
CA GLU A 12 -7.20 15.77 -1.62
C GLU A 12 -5.75 15.54 -1.22
N GLN A 13 -5.50 15.31 0.06
CA GLN A 13 -4.16 14.96 0.55
C GLN A 13 -3.70 13.62 -0.01
N LEU A 14 -4.56 12.61 -0.01
CA LEU A 14 -4.25 11.30 -0.59
C LEU A 14 -3.97 11.42 -2.08
N ARG A 15 -4.73 12.24 -2.80
CA ARG A 15 -4.50 12.48 -4.22
C ARG A 15 -3.09 13.02 -4.47
N ARG A 16 -2.64 13.96 -3.66
CA ARG A 16 -1.28 14.54 -3.79
C ARG A 16 -0.20 13.52 -3.49
N PHE A 17 -0.35 12.74 -2.42
CA PHE A 17 0.60 11.67 -2.10
C PHE A 17 0.71 10.66 -3.23
N LEU A 18 -0.42 10.27 -3.80
CA LEU A 18 -0.45 9.30 -4.88
C LEU A 18 0.17 9.86 -6.16
N ALA A 19 -0.08 11.14 -6.48
CA ALA A 19 0.52 11.81 -7.62
C ALA A 19 2.05 11.88 -7.47
N ASP A 20 2.54 12.26 -6.30
CA ASP A 20 3.98 12.33 -6.01
C ASP A 20 4.63 10.94 -6.13
N TYR A 21 3.97 9.91 -5.61
CA TYR A 21 4.43 8.54 -5.70
C TYR A 21 4.53 8.06 -7.15
N LEU A 22 3.49 8.30 -7.96
CA LEU A 22 3.49 7.86 -9.36
C LEU A 22 4.53 8.59 -10.18
N LEU A 23 4.74 9.87 -9.91
CA LEU A 23 5.77 10.65 -10.58
C LEU A 23 7.17 10.14 -10.23
N GLU A 24 7.44 9.89 -8.95
CA GLU A 24 8.73 9.37 -8.48
C GLU A 24 9.01 7.98 -9.04
N PHE A 25 7.98 7.13 -9.06
CA PHE A 25 8.10 5.71 -9.33
C PHE A 25 8.10 5.38 -10.82
N ASP A 26 7.15 5.96 -11.57
CA ASP A 26 6.90 5.66 -12.97
C ASP A 26 7.10 6.86 -13.91
N GLY A 27 7.37 8.03 -13.38
CA GLY A 27 7.36 9.27 -14.15
C GLY A 27 5.97 9.63 -14.68
N ARG A 28 4.90 9.06 -14.12
CA ARG A 28 3.55 9.32 -14.56
C ARG A 28 3.04 10.66 -14.09
N THR A 29 2.36 11.36 -14.98
CA THR A 29 1.68 12.61 -14.69
C THR A 29 0.16 12.51 -14.80
N GLU A 30 -0.36 11.42 -15.37
CA GLU A 30 -1.81 11.18 -15.47
C GLU A 30 -2.38 10.84 -14.09
N PRO A 31 -3.66 11.21 -13.85
CA PRO A 31 -4.35 10.81 -12.63
C PRO A 31 -4.42 9.28 -12.48
N TYR A 32 -4.37 8.81 -11.24
CA TYR A 32 -4.53 7.39 -10.96
C TYR A 32 -5.95 6.95 -11.36
N PRO A 33 -6.09 5.98 -12.28
CA PRO A 33 -7.40 5.66 -12.88
C PRO A 33 -8.40 5.07 -11.88
N TYR A 34 -7.92 4.46 -10.78
CA TYR A 34 -8.80 3.82 -9.79
C TYR A 34 -9.04 4.69 -8.56
N PHE A 35 -8.59 5.95 -8.58
CA PHE A 35 -8.65 6.81 -7.39
C PHE A 35 -10.08 6.96 -6.85
N ASP A 36 -11.04 7.29 -7.73
CA ASP A 36 -12.42 7.50 -7.30
C ASP A 36 -13.08 6.22 -6.77
N ALA A 37 -12.66 5.06 -7.26
CA ALA A 37 -13.19 3.78 -6.83
C ALA A 37 -12.97 3.53 -5.32
N TYR A 38 -11.89 4.07 -4.74
CA TYR A 38 -11.61 3.93 -3.31
C TYR A 38 -12.63 4.65 -2.42
N TRP A 39 -13.41 5.57 -3.00
CA TRP A 39 -14.42 6.32 -2.26
C TRP A 39 -15.84 5.79 -2.49
N HIS A 40 -16.03 4.81 -3.38
CA HIS A 40 -17.32 4.29 -3.78
C HIS A 40 -17.46 2.77 -3.69
N GLU A 41 -16.38 2.02 -3.86
CA GLU A 41 -16.41 0.57 -3.87
C GLU A 41 -16.01 0.01 -2.50
N PRO A 42 -16.86 -0.84 -1.88
CA PRO A 42 -16.58 -1.34 -0.52
C PRO A 42 -15.35 -2.26 -0.44
N GLU A 43 -14.95 -2.89 -1.55
CA GLU A 43 -13.76 -3.75 -1.60
C GLU A 43 -12.45 -2.98 -1.73
N ARG A 44 -12.49 -1.64 -1.82
CA ARG A 44 -11.32 -0.79 -1.91
C ARG A 44 -11.19 0.06 -0.66
N LEU A 45 -10.06 -0.07 0.03
CA LEU A 45 -9.83 0.57 1.31
C LEU A 45 -8.63 1.52 1.22
N PRO A 46 -8.83 2.81 1.37
CA PRO A 46 -7.73 3.78 1.39
C PRO A 46 -7.26 3.99 2.83
N PHE A 47 -5.98 3.74 3.09
CA PHE A 47 -5.38 3.98 4.39
C PHE A 47 -4.33 5.08 4.31
N LEU A 48 -4.24 5.87 5.37
CA LEU A 48 -3.16 6.82 5.60
C LEU A 48 -2.26 6.32 6.72
N VAL A 49 -0.96 6.59 6.58
CA VAL A 49 0.03 6.30 7.60
C VAL A 49 0.41 7.60 8.29
N GLU A 50 0.31 7.62 9.61
CA GLU A 50 0.65 8.80 10.41
C GLU A 50 1.80 8.47 11.36
N ALA A 51 2.74 9.42 11.48
CA ALA A 51 3.84 9.34 12.42
C ALA A 51 4.16 10.74 12.94
N ASP A 52 4.35 10.88 14.24
CA ASP A 52 4.71 12.14 14.88
C ASP A 52 3.73 13.29 14.56
N GLY A 53 2.43 12.95 14.41
CA GLY A 53 1.40 13.93 14.12
C GLY A 53 1.23 14.31 12.66
N ASP A 54 2.06 13.73 11.77
CA ASP A 54 2.01 14.02 10.33
C ASP A 54 1.58 12.80 9.53
N VAL A 55 0.89 13.03 8.39
CA VAL A 55 0.66 11.99 7.40
C VAL A 55 1.95 11.79 6.62
N VAL A 56 2.50 10.58 6.68
CA VAL A 56 3.81 10.26 6.11
C VAL A 56 3.74 9.18 5.02
N GLY A 57 2.55 8.75 4.68
CA GLY A 57 2.39 7.73 3.64
C GLY A 57 0.96 7.28 3.47
N PHE A 58 0.78 6.32 2.59
CA PHE A 58 -0.53 5.74 2.31
C PHE A 58 -0.40 4.27 1.94
N CYS A 59 -1.52 3.55 2.05
CA CYS A 59 -1.65 2.18 1.60
C CYS A 59 -3.03 2.01 0.99
N LEU A 60 -3.10 1.66 -0.28
CA LEU A 60 -4.35 1.37 -0.97
C LEU A 60 -4.54 -0.14 -1.04
N ILE A 61 -5.67 -0.60 -0.53
CA ILE A 61 -6.00 -2.03 -0.44
C ILE A 61 -7.17 -2.35 -1.36
N ARG A 62 -7.09 -3.50 -1.99
CA ARG A 62 -8.23 -4.13 -2.64
C ARG A 62 -8.51 -5.47 -1.98
N VAL A 63 -9.71 -5.63 -1.46
CA VAL A 63 -10.16 -6.90 -0.87
C VAL A 63 -10.56 -7.84 -1.99
N ARG A 64 -9.94 -9.01 -2.06
CA ARG A 64 -10.19 -9.97 -3.14
C ARG A 64 -9.86 -11.40 -2.70
N ASP A 65 -10.74 -12.35 -3.06
CA ASP A 65 -10.51 -13.78 -2.86
C ASP A 65 -10.17 -14.15 -1.40
N GLY A 66 -10.84 -13.50 -0.45
CA GLY A 66 -10.62 -13.77 0.97
C GLY A 66 -9.37 -13.14 1.55
N GLY A 67 -8.64 -12.36 0.77
CA GLY A 67 -7.41 -11.68 1.20
C GLY A 67 -7.42 -10.20 0.87
N TRP A 68 -6.37 -9.54 1.30
CA TRP A 68 -6.12 -8.13 1.01
C TRP A 68 -4.94 -7.99 0.07
N ASP A 69 -5.17 -7.34 -1.08
CA ASP A 69 -4.12 -7.00 -2.02
C ASP A 69 -3.67 -5.57 -1.78
N VAL A 70 -2.36 -5.37 -1.61
CA VAL A 70 -1.78 -4.03 -1.59
C VAL A 70 -1.65 -3.56 -3.03
N ALA A 71 -2.51 -2.62 -3.42
CA ALA A 71 -2.50 -2.06 -4.77
C ALA A 71 -1.41 -1.00 -4.92
N GLU A 72 -1.29 -0.11 -3.93
CA GLU A 72 -0.25 0.93 -3.90
C GLU A 72 0.14 1.18 -2.45
N PHE A 73 1.44 1.41 -2.22
CA PHE A 73 1.98 1.71 -0.91
C PHE A 73 3.19 2.60 -1.04
N SER A 74 3.25 3.66 -0.26
CA SER A 74 4.43 4.52 -0.23
C SER A 74 4.56 5.23 1.11
N ILE A 75 5.80 5.43 1.52
CA ILE A 75 6.20 6.30 2.62
C ILE A 75 6.97 7.47 2.02
N THR A 76 6.75 8.68 2.51
CA THR A 76 7.46 9.87 2.03
C THR A 76 8.97 9.70 2.16
N PRO A 77 9.77 10.24 1.21
CA PRO A 77 11.21 10.01 1.19
C PRO A 77 11.94 10.34 2.49
N ASP A 78 11.54 11.41 3.18
CA ASP A 78 12.17 11.85 4.43
C ASP A 78 11.89 10.92 5.63
N ARG A 79 10.93 10.01 5.49
CA ARG A 79 10.57 9.03 6.54
C ARG A 79 10.98 7.60 6.18
N ARG A 80 11.62 7.40 5.04
CA ARG A 80 12.12 6.08 4.63
C ARG A 80 13.33 5.69 5.49
N ARG A 81 13.54 4.36 5.61
CA ARG A 81 14.62 3.77 6.41
C ARG A 81 14.55 4.09 7.90
N THR A 82 13.37 4.42 8.39
CA THR A 82 13.12 4.69 9.82
C THR A 82 12.34 3.56 10.50
N GLY A 83 11.94 2.53 9.73
CA GLY A 83 11.09 1.46 10.23
C GLY A 83 9.59 1.76 10.12
N VAL A 84 9.19 2.96 9.67
CA VAL A 84 7.79 3.35 9.54
C VAL A 84 7.06 2.49 8.51
N GLY A 85 7.68 2.20 7.38
CA GLY A 85 7.07 1.37 6.34
C GLY A 85 6.76 -0.03 6.83
N ARG A 86 7.71 -0.66 7.52
CA ARG A 86 7.52 -1.99 8.09
C ARG A 86 6.42 -2.00 9.15
N ALA A 87 6.42 -1.02 10.04
CA ALA A 87 5.39 -0.89 11.05
C ALA A 87 4.01 -0.65 10.43
N ALA A 88 3.94 0.11 9.34
CA ALA A 88 2.69 0.33 8.61
C ALA A 88 2.14 -0.97 8.01
N VAL A 89 2.98 -1.79 7.40
CA VAL A 89 2.55 -3.09 6.87
C VAL A 89 2.05 -4.00 7.98
N GLU A 90 2.71 -4.01 9.14
CA GLU A 90 2.23 -4.78 10.29
C GLU A 90 0.86 -4.30 10.76
N ALA A 91 0.64 -3.00 10.82
CA ALA A 91 -0.64 -2.43 11.22
C ALA A 91 -1.76 -2.77 10.21
N VAL A 92 -1.45 -2.73 8.92
CA VAL A 92 -2.39 -3.14 7.86
C VAL A 92 -2.70 -4.63 7.98
N ALA A 93 -1.70 -5.46 8.22
CA ALA A 93 -1.89 -6.90 8.43
C ALA A 93 -2.81 -7.18 9.63
N ASP A 94 -2.66 -6.43 10.72
CA ASP A 94 -3.53 -6.57 11.89
C ASP A 94 -4.97 -6.20 11.57
N ARG A 95 -5.18 -5.14 10.80
CA ARG A 95 -6.52 -4.75 10.35
C ARG A 95 -7.13 -5.80 9.42
N ALA A 96 -6.34 -6.35 8.51
CA ALA A 96 -6.78 -7.40 7.61
C ALA A 96 -7.20 -8.64 8.39
N ARG A 97 -6.40 -9.05 9.37
CA ARG A 97 -6.71 -10.19 10.25
C ARG A 97 -8.01 -9.96 11.00
N SER A 98 -8.20 -8.77 11.55
CA SER A 98 -9.43 -8.41 12.27
C SER A 98 -10.67 -8.39 11.36
N ALA A 99 -10.48 -8.12 10.08
CA ALA A 99 -11.55 -8.16 9.08
C ALA A 99 -11.82 -9.56 8.52
N GLY A 100 -11.09 -10.58 8.99
CA GLY A 100 -11.27 -11.96 8.54
C GLY A 100 -10.48 -12.34 7.29
N ALA A 101 -9.56 -11.49 6.83
CA ALA A 101 -8.71 -11.81 5.70
C ALA A 101 -7.75 -12.96 6.03
N THR A 102 -7.51 -13.85 5.07
CA THR A 102 -6.62 -14.99 5.24
C THR A 102 -5.18 -14.68 4.89
N HIS A 103 -4.95 -13.66 4.10
CA HIS A 103 -3.62 -13.27 3.64
C HIS A 103 -3.55 -11.80 3.25
N LEU A 104 -2.35 -11.29 3.23
CA LEU A 104 -1.98 -10.00 2.67
C LEU A 104 -0.95 -10.25 1.57
N GLN A 105 -1.16 -9.68 0.39
CA GLN A 105 -0.22 -9.85 -0.71
C GLN A 105 0.03 -8.54 -1.44
N ALA A 106 1.20 -8.44 -2.06
CA ALA A 106 1.58 -7.34 -2.93
C ALA A 106 2.21 -7.89 -4.19
N LYS A 107 1.91 -7.26 -5.34
CA LYS A 107 2.57 -7.55 -6.60
C LYS A 107 3.67 -6.53 -6.81
N VAL A 108 4.89 -7.00 -7.00
CA VAL A 108 6.05 -6.13 -7.19
C VAL A 108 6.55 -6.31 -8.62
N HIS A 109 6.50 -5.23 -9.38
CA HIS A 109 6.99 -5.24 -10.76
C HIS A 109 8.51 -5.51 -10.75
N PRO A 110 9.05 -6.37 -11.66
CA PRO A 110 10.48 -6.69 -11.65
C PRO A 110 11.38 -5.48 -11.85
N ASP A 111 10.88 -4.42 -12.50
CA ASP A 111 11.63 -3.18 -12.68
C ASP A 111 11.66 -2.31 -11.43
N ASN A 112 10.84 -2.63 -10.43
CA ASN A 112 10.83 -1.91 -9.16
C ASN A 112 11.82 -2.50 -8.16
N LEU A 113 13.09 -2.30 -8.46
CA LEU A 113 14.18 -2.85 -7.64
C LEU A 113 14.26 -2.24 -6.25
N GLN A 114 13.68 -1.04 -6.05
CA GLN A 114 13.69 -0.38 -4.74
C GLN A 114 12.66 -0.98 -3.78
N ALA A 115 11.50 -1.39 -4.29
CA ALA A 115 10.43 -1.95 -3.47
C ALA A 115 10.64 -3.42 -3.13
N LEU A 116 11.32 -4.17 -4.01
CA LEU A 116 11.45 -5.61 -3.86
C LEU A 116 12.09 -6.04 -2.53
N PRO A 117 13.24 -5.48 -2.09
CA PRO A 117 13.84 -5.89 -0.80
C PRO A 117 12.90 -5.66 0.39
N PHE A 118 12.13 -4.57 0.35
CA PHE A 118 11.16 -4.26 1.39
C PHE A 118 10.08 -5.35 1.48
N TRP A 119 9.48 -5.72 0.35
CA TRP A 119 8.41 -6.72 0.35
C TRP A 119 8.92 -8.12 0.68
N LEU A 120 10.15 -8.46 0.26
CA LEU A 120 10.76 -9.74 0.62
C LEU A 120 11.01 -9.85 2.12
N ALA A 121 11.26 -8.72 2.79
CA ALA A 121 11.48 -8.71 4.24
C ALA A 121 10.20 -8.91 5.04
N VAL A 122 9.02 -8.64 4.47
CA VAL A 122 7.74 -8.71 5.18
C VAL A 122 6.84 -9.86 4.76
N GLY A 123 7.23 -10.67 3.78
CA GLY A 123 6.44 -11.80 3.32
C GLY A 123 7.23 -12.81 2.50
N SER A 124 6.61 -13.94 2.20
CA SER A 124 7.16 -14.93 1.28
C SER A 124 6.98 -14.48 -0.16
N CYS A 125 7.77 -15.04 -1.07
CA CYS A 125 7.84 -14.59 -2.45
C CYS A 125 7.46 -15.73 -3.41
N GLU A 126 6.64 -15.39 -4.41
CA GLU A 126 6.32 -16.25 -5.53
C GLU A 126 6.43 -15.45 -6.82
N GLN A 127 6.86 -16.08 -7.92
CA GLN A 127 6.82 -15.46 -9.24
C GLN A 127 5.61 -15.94 -10.02
N ASP A 128 4.90 -15.01 -10.65
CA ASP A 128 3.87 -15.38 -11.62
C ASP A 128 4.49 -15.68 -12.99
N GLY A 129 3.68 -16.17 -13.93
CA GLY A 129 4.15 -16.53 -15.27
C GLY A 129 4.63 -15.35 -16.13
N ALA A 130 4.39 -14.11 -15.69
CA ALA A 130 4.81 -12.88 -16.38
C ALA A 130 6.07 -12.26 -15.77
N GLY A 131 6.67 -12.92 -14.77
CA GLY A 131 7.85 -12.42 -14.09
C GLY A 131 7.57 -11.39 -12.99
N VAL A 132 6.29 -11.14 -12.69
CA VAL A 132 5.92 -10.29 -11.56
C VAL A 132 6.10 -11.06 -10.27
N VAL A 133 6.79 -10.46 -9.31
CA VAL A 133 6.99 -11.05 -7.99
C VAL A 133 5.76 -10.76 -7.15
N VAL A 134 5.12 -11.83 -6.66
CA VAL A 134 4.00 -11.72 -5.71
C VAL A 134 4.54 -12.06 -4.34
N THR A 135 4.47 -11.12 -3.40
CA THR A 135 4.78 -11.39 -2.00
C THR A 135 3.48 -11.66 -1.26
N ARG A 136 3.48 -12.72 -0.46
CA ARG A 136 2.31 -13.13 0.30
C ARG A 136 2.67 -13.36 1.74
N ARG A 137 1.82 -12.89 2.62
CA ARG A 137 1.91 -13.13 4.05
C ARG A 137 0.60 -13.74 4.52
N ASP A 138 0.65 -14.96 5.05
CA ASP A 138 -0.52 -15.59 5.67
C ASP A 138 -0.80 -14.93 7.03
N LEU A 139 -2.06 -14.76 7.32
CA LEU A 139 -2.51 -14.04 8.52
C LEU A 139 -3.10 -14.98 9.59
#